data_e5adc1cb15ce0c1747dd2675ab13d13d
#
_entry.id   e5adc1cb15ce0c1747dd2675ab13d13d
#
_cell.length_a   1.000
_cell.length_b   1.000
_cell.length_c   1.000
_cell.angle_alpha   90.00
_cell.angle_beta   90.00
_cell.angle_gamma   90.00
#
_symmetry.space_group_name_H-M   'P 1'
#
loop_
_entity.id
_entity.type
_entity.pdbx_description
1 polymer ?
#
loop_
_entity_poly.entity_id
_entity_poly.type
_entity_poly.pdbx_seq_one_letter_code
_entity_poly.pdbx_strand_id
1 'polypeptide(L)'
;MPVKDEKTRNQAISLGYQIRAKSPQLHNSSSQETTRRSREVVSAIQNDAESDLSGGFYAVWVLLPMKLAWDFWLKLHRGLILAFCLLVLTGCQLQGQGHPNEVGVVRLTLWHGVNPPANRDVLQVLVDRFNRDHPDIQVESLYVGQEDQQMPKILASVVGKAPPDMLWFNPTITGRLVELEAIRPLEDLLSASPLQNEVDPALLESMQFQGHIWSVPFGTNNSGIFYRPTLFEAAGITQLPRTWEELRQTAKSLTRDTDGNGRVDQHGILLPLGKGEWTVFMWLPFLWSGGGELTGGEWGVGSKHSLSLSSQSLASSPSQKVNLVSEEAIAALEFWRDLIEDGSALLSLPERGYEMNSFLAGKVAMQLSGPWTLGELKQTGVDFSVFPIPFQTRQATGVGGENLFLFKTTSQRERAAFAFAEYVMGEAFQTQWAMETGYLPVNLKARQSEAYQAFINGQPQVKVFLDQAEFGRSRPIFKGYSRISESLGRAIESVLLGKSSPPEALENAQRRLDIIFQ
;
A
#
# COMPACT_ATOMS: atom_id res chain seq x y z
N MET A 1 3.78 49.83 -1.59
CA MET A 1 4.14 49.87 -0.16
C MET A 1 4.12 48.45 0.37
N PRO A 2 5.13 48.07 1.16
CA PRO A 2 6.04 47.03 0.72
C PRO A 2 5.92 45.73 1.56
N VAL A 3 6.30 44.65 0.90
CA VAL A 3 6.77 43.36 1.39
C VAL A 3 7.70 43.50 2.61
N LYS A 4 7.34 42.82 3.72
CA LYS A 4 8.25 42.41 4.78
C LYS A 4 7.52 41.30 5.55
N ASP A 5 7.93 40.04 5.36
CA ASP A 5 7.92 38.99 6.42
C ASP A 5 8.26 37.58 5.92
N GLU A 6 9.13 37.47 4.91
CA GLU A 6 9.58 36.16 4.43
C GLU A 6 10.89 35.67 5.09
N LYS A 7 11.59 36.56 5.81
CA LYS A 7 12.89 36.22 6.44
C LYS A 7 12.77 35.59 7.83
N THR A 8 11.67 35.80 8.52
CA THR A 8 11.47 35.31 9.91
C THR A 8 10.94 33.89 9.96
N ARG A 9 10.30 33.41 8.89
CA ARG A 9 9.74 32.05 8.81
C ARG A 9 10.82 30.98 8.50
N ASN A 10 11.88 31.36 7.79
CA ASN A 10 12.97 30.47 7.42
C ASN A 10 14.02 30.28 8.53
N GLN A 11 14.08 31.16 9.55
CA GLN A 11 14.96 30.97 10.69
C GLN A 11 14.41 30.04 11.77
N ALA A 12 13.08 29.89 11.88
CA ALA A 12 12.46 28.98 12.84
C ALA A 12 12.56 27.50 12.41
N ILE A 13 12.64 27.22 11.10
CA ILE A 13 12.79 25.86 10.58
C ILE A 13 14.23 25.36 10.66
N SER A 14 15.22 26.26 10.63
CA SER A 14 16.64 25.92 10.75
C SER A 14 17.08 25.57 12.18
N LEU A 15 16.40 26.09 13.22
CA LEU A 15 16.76 25.80 14.63
C LEU A 15 16.17 24.49 15.16
N GLY A 16 15.13 23.94 14.52
CA GLY A 16 14.50 22.66 14.92
C GLY A 16 15.33 21.41 14.57
N TYR A 17 16.24 21.51 13.62
CA TYR A 17 17.02 20.37 13.12
C TYR A 17 18.38 20.18 13.78
N GLN A 18 18.85 21.11 14.60
CA GLN A 18 20.18 20.99 15.24
C GLN A 18 20.19 20.42 16.68
N ILE A 19 19.05 20.08 17.25
CA ILE A 19 18.99 19.58 18.66
C ILE A 19 18.87 18.05 18.76
N ARG A 20 18.84 17.30 17.65
CA ARG A 20 18.69 15.82 17.68
C ARG A 20 19.93 14.99 17.31
N ALA A 21 21.10 15.58 17.25
CA ALA A 21 22.34 14.89 16.87
C ALA A 21 23.41 14.98 17.95
N LYS A 22 23.13 14.56 19.18
CA LYS A 22 24.15 14.17 20.18
C LYS A 22 23.49 13.28 21.26
N SER A 23 23.52 11.98 21.07
CA SER A 23 23.36 11.01 22.15
C SER A 23 24.60 10.13 22.18
N PRO A 24 25.30 10.02 23.34
CA PRO A 24 26.47 9.17 23.45
C PRO A 24 26.05 7.69 23.55
N GLN A 25 26.87 6.84 22.98
CA GLN A 25 26.84 5.39 23.19
C GLN A 25 27.00 5.07 24.66
N LEU A 26 26.05 4.37 25.26
CA LEU A 26 26.19 3.76 26.58
C LEU A 26 26.29 2.24 26.41
N HIS A 27 27.46 1.76 26.84
CA HIS A 27 27.81 0.35 26.97
C HIS A 27 26.85 -0.38 27.91
N ASN A 28 26.48 -1.60 27.53
CA ASN A 28 25.71 -2.58 28.28
C ASN A 28 26.54 -3.12 29.47
N SER A 29 26.38 -2.53 30.69
CA SER A 29 26.92 -3.10 31.92
C SER A 29 26.19 -2.70 33.22
N SER A 30 24.86 -2.42 33.16
CA SER A 30 24.13 -1.93 34.36
C SER A 30 22.89 -2.74 34.78
N SER A 31 22.60 -3.90 34.20
CA SER A 31 21.44 -4.71 34.62
C SER A 31 21.70 -5.64 35.82
N GLN A 32 22.96 -5.84 36.26
CA GLN A 32 23.28 -6.65 37.45
C GLN A 32 23.47 -5.84 38.74
N GLU A 33 23.76 -4.56 38.62
CA GLU A 33 24.02 -3.71 39.78
C GLU A 33 22.76 -3.14 40.43
N THR A 34 21.69 -2.94 39.63
CA THR A 34 20.38 -2.50 40.12
C THR A 34 19.64 -3.58 40.92
N THR A 35 19.86 -4.86 40.58
CA THR A 35 19.23 -5.99 41.28
C THR A 35 19.93 -6.30 42.59
N ARG A 36 21.21 -5.94 42.75
CA ARG A 36 21.97 -6.12 43.99
C ARG A 36 21.65 -5.05 45.02
N ARG A 37 21.47 -3.78 44.61
CA ARG A 37 21.06 -2.68 45.50
C ARG A 37 19.65 -2.84 46.05
N SER A 38 18.74 -3.40 45.28
CA SER A 38 17.37 -3.63 45.75
C SER A 38 17.28 -4.75 46.80
N ARG A 39 18.19 -5.73 46.80
CA ARG A 39 18.24 -6.79 47.83
C ARG A 39 18.91 -6.34 49.12
N GLU A 40 19.87 -5.42 49.06
CA GLU A 40 20.54 -4.88 50.26
C GLU A 40 19.61 -3.92 51.04
N VAL A 41 18.73 -3.17 50.36
CA VAL A 41 17.73 -2.29 51.02
C VAL A 41 16.62 -3.10 51.70
N VAL A 42 16.21 -4.24 51.13
CA VAL A 42 15.17 -5.10 51.73
C VAL A 42 15.71 -5.85 52.96
N SER A 43 17.01 -6.23 52.97
CA SER A 43 17.61 -6.90 54.12
C SER A 43 17.90 -5.95 55.28
N ALA A 44 18.15 -4.65 55.02
CA ALA A 44 18.33 -3.64 56.05
C ALA A 44 17.01 -3.27 56.77
N ILE A 45 15.88 -3.35 56.11
CA ILE A 45 14.57 -3.06 56.69
C ILE A 45 14.04 -4.25 57.53
N GLN A 46 14.50 -5.48 57.30
CA GLN A 46 14.11 -6.65 58.10
C GLN A 46 14.90 -6.84 59.40
N ASN A 47 16.09 -6.26 59.54
CA ASN A 47 16.89 -6.40 60.72
C ASN A 47 16.64 -5.33 61.82
N ASP A 48 15.90 -4.24 61.48
CA ASP A 48 15.52 -3.22 62.48
C ASP A 48 14.17 -3.46 63.19
N ALA A 49 13.50 -4.60 62.88
CA ALA A 49 12.19 -4.91 63.45
C ALA A 49 12.20 -5.92 64.60
N GLU A 50 13.41 -6.42 65.05
CA GLU A 50 13.48 -7.43 66.11
C GLU A 50 14.16 -7.02 67.42
N SER A 51 14.46 -5.73 67.64
CA SER A 51 14.94 -5.26 68.93
C SER A 51 14.14 -4.03 69.40
N ASP A 52 13.01 -4.24 70.01
CA ASP A 52 12.50 -3.52 71.19
C ASP A 52 11.06 -4.00 71.54
N LEU A 53 11.00 -5.06 72.32
CA LEU A 53 9.80 -5.46 73.05
C LEU A 53 10.02 -5.28 74.55
N SER A 54 9.97 -4.01 75.03
CA SER A 54 9.73 -3.77 76.45
C SER A 54 9.13 -2.34 76.60
N GLY A 55 7.83 -2.21 76.69
CA GLY A 55 7.15 -0.95 76.91
C GLY A 55 5.65 -1.04 76.73
N GLY A 56 4.99 -1.77 77.61
CA GLY A 56 3.55 -1.85 77.61
C GLY A 56 2.89 -0.53 78.02
N PHE A 57 1.68 -0.34 77.57
CA PHE A 57 0.63 0.64 77.99
C PHE A 57 0.35 1.89 77.17
N TYR A 58 1.03 2.19 76.05
CA TYR A 58 0.59 3.36 75.27
C TYR A 58 -0.02 3.09 73.88
N ALA A 59 -0.17 1.83 73.48
CA ALA A 59 -0.53 1.47 72.10
C ALA A 59 -2.05 1.42 71.83
N VAL A 60 -2.93 1.54 72.85
CA VAL A 60 -4.37 1.29 72.69
C VAL A 60 -5.17 2.54 72.28
N TRP A 61 -4.65 3.76 72.53
CA TRP A 61 -5.39 4.99 72.24
C TRP A 61 -5.15 5.65 70.89
N VAL A 62 -4.13 5.21 70.13
CA VAL A 62 -3.80 5.81 68.83
C VAL A 62 -4.39 5.01 67.67
N LEU A 63 -4.75 3.74 67.87
CA LEU A 63 -5.27 2.89 66.80
C LEU A 63 -6.79 2.97 66.55
N LEU A 64 -7.55 3.46 67.51
CA LEU A 64 -9.01 3.62 67.36
C LEU A 64 -9.41 4.71 66.35
N PRO A 65 -8.83 5.90 66.35
CA PRO A 65 -9.15 6.90 65.33
C PRO A 65 -8.66 6.54 63.92
N MET A 66 -7.58 5.77 63.80
CA MET A 66 -7.07 5.32 62.48
C MET A 66 -7.97 4.29 61.79
N LYS A 67 -8.58 3.36 62.55
CA LYS A 67 -9.53 2.38 61.98
C LYS A 67 -10.81 3.09 61.49
N LEU A 68 -11.33 4.03 62.23
CA LEU A 68 -12.50 4.82 61.82
C LEU A 68 -12.22 5.69 60.58
N ALA A 69 -11.03 6.30 60.52
CA ALA A 69 -10.58 7.06 59.35
C ALA A 69 -10.35 6.13 58.12
N TRP A 70 -9.78 4.94 58.34
CA TRP A 70 -9.57 3.96 57.27
C TRP A 70 -10.88 3.40 56.70
N ASP A 71 -11.86 3.07 57.57
CA ASP A 71 -13.19 2.62 57.17
C ASP A 71 -14.00 3.71 56.44
N PHE A 72 -13.87 4.97 56.89
CA PHE A 72 -14.46 6.11 56.21
C PHE A 72 -13.82 6.35 54.84
N TRP A 73 -12.48 6.24 54.72
CA TRP A 73 -11.74 6.40 53.50
C TRP A 73 -12.06 5.28 52.48
N LEU A 74 -12.17 4.04 52.95
CA LEU A 74 -12.59 2.87 52.13
C LEU A 74 -14.04 3.00 51.62
N LYS A 75 -14.98 3.51 52.46
CA LYS A 75 -16.36 3.76 52.04
C LYS A 75 -16.44 4.89 51.01
N LEU A 76 -15.66 5.96 51.21
CA LEU A 76 -15.59 7.08 50.27
C LEU A 76 -15.02 6.63 48.91
N HIS A 77 -13.95 5.81 48.87
CA HIS A 77 -13.37 5.28 47.65
C HIS A 77 -14.31 4.32 46.94
N ARG A 78 -15.03 3.45 47.68
CA ARG A 78 -16.04 2.57 47.09
C ARG A 78 -17.21 3.37 46.49
N GLY A 79 -17.63 4.45 47.16
CA GLY A 79 -18.63 5.38 46.62
C GLY A 79 -18.18 6.10 45.36
N LEU A 80 -16.92 6.57 45.32
CA LEU A 80 -16.32 7.21 44.15
C LEU A 80 -16.13 6.25 42.97
N ILE A 81 -15.71 5.00 43.22
CA ILE A 81 -15.59 3.97 42.19
C ILE A 81 -16.97 3.59 41.62
N LEU A 82 -17.99 3.44 42.49
CA LEU A 82 -19.36 3.21 42.06
C LEU A 82 -19.94 4.38 41.24
N ALA A 83 -19.71 5.61 41.66
CA ALA A 83 -20.12 6.81 40.94
C ALA A 83 -19.37 6.93 39.59
N PHE A 84 -18.09 6.59 39.55
CA PHE A 84 -17.29 6.55 38.30
C PHE A 84 -17.77 5.46 37.36
N CYS A 85 -18.05 4.26 37.88
CA CYS A 85 -18.64 3.16 37.06
C CYS A 85 -20.04 3.51 36.56
N LEU A 86 -20.87 4.18 37.35
CA LEU A 86 -22.19 4.69 36.92
C LEU A 86 -22.05 5.80 35.86
N LEU A 87 -21.10 6.71 36.00
CA LEU A 87 -20.77 7.73 34.99
C LEU A 87 -20.25 7.13 33.69
N VAL A 88 -19.43 6.08 33.75
CA VAL A 88 -18.97 5.35 32.58
C VAL A 88 -20.10 4.59 31.90
N LEU A 89 -21.00 3.95 32.68
CA LEU A 89 -22.17 3.25 32.14
C LEU A 89 -23.21 4.20 31.52
N THR A 90 -23.42 5.39 32.11
CA THR A 90 -24.28 6.41 31.50
C THR A 90 -23.61 7.13 30.34
N GLY A 91 -22.28 7.29 30.35
CA GLY A 91 -21.52 7.82 29.21
C GLY A 91 -21.59 6.92 27.97
N CYS A 92 -21.61 5.60 28.13
CA CYS A 92 -21.80 4.67 27.02
C CYS A 92 -23.22 4.71 26.44
N GLN A 93 -24.24 5.13 27.19
CA GLN A 93 -25.58 5.30 26.64
C GLN A 93 -25.79 6.65 25.92
N LEU A 94 -24.98 7.67 26.23
CA LEU A 94 -25.04 8.96 25.56
C LEU A 94 -24.27 9.01 24.24
N GLN A 95 -23.32 8.07 24.01
CA GLN A 95 -22.63 7.95 22.73
C GLN A 95 -23.43 7.14 21.67
N GLY A 96 -24.58 6.60 22.03
CA GLY A 96 -25.52 5.94 21.13
C GLY A 96 -26.60 6.86 20.52
N GLN A 97 -26.58 8.16 20.80
CA GLN A 97 -27.35 9.11 20.02
C GLN A 97 -26.52 9.47 18.77
N GLY A 98 -26.61 8.58 17.77
CA GLY A 98 -26.33 9.01 16.40
C GLY A 98 -27.05 10.33 16.18
N HIS A 99 -26.37 11.28 15.54
CA HIS A 99 -27.00 12.49 15.05
C HIS A 99 -28.38 12.12 14.50
N PRO A 100 -29.44 12.88 14.80
CA PRO A 100 -30.76 12.59 14.27
C PRO A 100 -30.55 12.39 12.78
N ASN A 101 -30.85 11.16 12.29
CA ASN A 101 -30.85 10.88 10.87
C ASN A 101 -31.68 11.98 10.23
N GLU A 102 -31.06 12.84 9.44
CA GLU A 102 -31.79 13.57 8.43
C GLU A 102 -32.54 12.50 7.67
N VAL A 103 -33.86 12.51 7.82
CA VAL A 103 -34.73 11.47 7.27
C VAL A 103 -34.48 11.47 5.77
N GLY A 104 -33.72 10.48 5.28
CA GLY A 104 -33.50 10.25 3.86
C GLY A 104 -32.05 10.13 3.38
N VAL A 105 -31.01 10.62 4.10
CA VAL A 105 -29.62 10.59 3.59
C VAL A 105 -28.92 9.26 3.93
N VAL A 106 -28.45 8.54 2.89
CA VAL A 106 -27.66 7.32 3.04
C VAL A 106 -26.19 7.70 3.19
N ARG A 107 -25.60 7.43 4.36
CA ARG A 107 -24.16 7.67 4.62
C ARG A 107 -23.35 6.42 4.36
N LEU A 108 -22.33 6.53 3.51
CA LEU A 108 -21.45 5.43 3.08
C LEU A 108 -20.01 5.76 3.42
N THR A 109 -19.22 4.72 3.71
CA THR A 109 -17.77 4.82 3.91
C THR A 109 -17.03 4.17 2.75
N LEU A 110 -16.04 4.88 2.20
CA LEU A 110 -15.07 4.38 1.24
C LEU A 110 -13.70 4.27 1.90
N TRP A 111 -13.21 3.05 2.10
CA TRP A 111 -11.83 2.84 2.52
C TRP A 111 -10.89 2.76 1.33
N HIS A 112 -9.77 3.49 1.39
CA HIS A 112 -8.81 3.52 0.30
C HIS A 112 -7.36 3.65 0.77
N GLY A 113 -6.42 3.31 -0.11
CA GLY A 113 -4.98 3.48 0.06
C GLY A 113 -4.36 4.39 -0.99
N VAL A 114 -5.15 5.26 -1.59
CA VAL A 114 -4.69 6.17 -2.65
C VAL A 114 -3.44 6.93 -2.21
N ASN A 115 -2.41 6.89 -3.03
CA ASN A 115 -1.12 7.52 -2.80
C ASN A 115 -0.51 7.94 -4.16
N PRO A 116 0.27 9.02 -4.26
CA PRO A 116 0.72 9.92 -3.19
C PRO A 116 -0.40 10.83 -2.64
N PRO A 117 -0.09 11.68 -1.61
CA PRO A 117 -1.09 12.58 -1.02
C PRO A 117 -1.85 13.43 -2.03
N ALA A 118 -1.18 13.95 -3.06
CA ALA A 118 -1.82 14.73 -4.12
C ALA A 118 -2.99 13.98 -4.80
N ASN A 119 -2.85 12.67 -5.02
CA ASN A 119 -3.93 11.87 -5.60
C ASN A 119 -5.11 11.68 -4.64
N ARG A 120 -4.86 11.73 -3.31
CA ARG A 120 -5.93 11.72 -2.30
C ARG A 120 -6.76 12.99 -2.35
N ASP A 121 -6.10 14.12 -2.57
CA ASP A 121 -6.77 15.42 -2.70
C ASP A 121 -7.68 15.42 -3.93
N VAL A 122 -7.23 14.85 -5.05
CA VAL A 122 -8.05 14.66 -6.27
C VAL A 122 -9.26 13.76 -5.96
N LEU A 123 -9.05 12.63 -5.28
CA LEU A 123 -10.15 11.74 -4.88
C LEU A 123 -11.17 12.48 -4.01
N GLN A 124 -10.71 13.28 -3.04
CA GLN A 124 -11.61 14.03 -2.16
C GLN A 124 -12.45 15.04 -2.95
N VAL A 125 -11.84 15.78 -3.90
CA VAL A 125 -12.59 16.71 -4.78
C VAL A 125 -13.67 15.98 -5.57
N LEU A 126 -13.38 14.78 -6.09
CA LEU A 126 -14.34 13.97 -6.85
C LEU A 126 -15.46 13.42 -5.96
N VAL A 127 -15.14 12.96 -4.74
CA VAL A 127 -16.13 12.53 -3.74
C VAL A 127 -17.04 13.69 -3.33
N ASP A 128 -16.47 14.87 -3.09
CA ASP A 128 -17.24 16.07 -2.73
C ASP A 128 -18.18 16.50 -3.87
N ARG A 129 -17.79 16.31 -5.13
CA ARG A 129 -18.66 16.54 -6.28
C ARG A 129 -19.83 15.56 -6.28
N PHE A 130 -19.57 14.25 -6.14
CA PHE A 130 -20.62 13.26 -6.03
C PHE A 130 -21.61 13.59 -4.92
N ASN A 131 -21.12 13.95 -3.74
CA ASN A 131 -21.94 14.31 -2.58
C ASN A 131 -22.83 15.54 -2.83
N ARG A 132 -22.35 16.51 -3.61
CA ARG A 132 -23.18 17.68 -4.01
C ARG A 132 -24.25 17.31 -5.01
N ASP A 133 -23.91 16.43 -5.95
CA ASP A 133 -24.82 16.04 -7.06
C ASP A 133 -25.86 14.99 -6.62
N HIS A 134 -25.62 14.32 -5.46
CA HIS A 134 -26.49 13.29 -4.88
C HIS A 134 -26.82 13.63 -3.42
N PRO A 135 -27.71 14.59 -3.15
CA PRO A 135 -27.97 15.07 -1.79
C PRO A 135 -28.57 14.02 -0.84
N ASP A 136 -29.10 12.92 -1.39
CA ASP A 136 -29.62 11.76 -0.65
C ASP A 136 -28.55 10.71 -0.33
N ILE A 137 -27.33 10.84 -0.88
CA ILE A 137 -26.18 9.95 -0.63
C ILE A 137 -24.98 10.78 -0.20
N GLN A 138 -24.32 10.37 0.90
CA GLN A 138 -23.10 10.99 1.37
C GLN A 138 -22.01 9.93 1.51
N VAL A 139 -20.93 10.07 0.74
CA VAL A 139 -19.74 9.22 0.80
C VAL A 139 -18.67 9.91 1.63
N GLU A 140 -18.16 9.21 2.65
CA GLU A 140 -16.98 9.60 3.42
C GLU A 140 -15.79 8.80 2.94
N SER A 141 -14.76 9.49 2.44
CA SER A 141 -13.51 8.91 1.92
C SER A 141 -12.48 8.82 3.05
N LEU A 142 -12.03 7.61 3.38
CA LEU A 142 -11.14 7.35 4.51
C LEU A 142 -9.84 6.67 4.04
N TYR A 143 -8.73 7.39 4.16
CA TYR A 143 -7.42 6.81 3.95
C TYR A 143 -7.04 5.88 5.10
N VAL A 144 -6.90 4.59 4.84
CA VAL A 144 -6.62 3.56 5.85
C VAL A 144 -5.19 2.99 5.77
N GLY A 145 -4.33 3.63 5.00
CA GLY A 145 -2.94 3.21 4.76
C GLY A 145 -2.76 2.58 3.39
N GLN A 146 -1.54 2.23 3.04
CA GLN A 146 -1.23 1.48 1.82
C GLN A 146 -1.51 -0.02 2.03
N GLU A 147 -1.37 -0.83 0.99
CA GLU A 147 -1.79 -2.23 0.92
C GLU A 147 -1.44 -3.06 2.16
N ASP A 148 -0.16 -3.03 2.58
CA ASP A 148 0.31 -3.79 3.75
C ASP A 148 -0.36 -3.37 5.07
N GLN A 149 -0.78 -2.10 5.16
CA GLN A 149 -1.48 -1.53 6.31
C GLN A 149 -2.99 -1.72 6.22
N GLN A 150 -3.53 -1.74 5.00
CA GLN A 150 -4.97 -1.93 4.75
C GLN A 150 -5.41 -3.36 5.03
N MET A 151 -4.66 -4.35 4.53
CA MET A 151 -5.06 -5.76 4.57
C MET A 151 -5.46 -6.23 5.97
N PRO A 152 -4.65 -6.03 7.04
CA PRO A 152 -5.05 -6.42 8.39
C PRO A 152 -6.32 -5.72 8.88
N LYS A 153 -6.50 -4.43 8.52
CA LYS A 153 -7.68 -3.64 8.92
C LYS A 153 -8.94 -4.14 8.24
N ILE A 154 -8.86 -4.43 6.93
CA ILE A 154 -9.96 -4.99 6.14
C ILE A 154 -10.40 -6.31 6.76
N LEU A 155 -9.46 -7.24 6.97
CA LEU A 155 -9.77 -8.56 7.54
C LEU A 155 -10.37 -8.44 8.95
N ALA A 156 -9.81 -7.58 9.80
CA ALA A 156 -10.35 -7.34 11.13
C ALA A 156 -11.77 -6.76 11.10
N SER A 157 -12.06 -5.82 10.19
CA SER A 157 -13.39 -5.21 10.05
C SER A 157 -14.44 -6.23 9.59
N VAL A 158 -14.08 -7.11 8.65
CA VAL A 158 -14.97 -8.19 8.18
C VAL A 158 -15.27 -9.19 9.29
N VAL A 159 -14.24 -9.67 10.00
CA VAL A 159 -14.40 -10.58 11.13
C VAL A 159 -15.19 -9.93 12.27
N GLY A 160 -14.93 -8.65 12.51
CA GLY A 160 -15.65 -7.83 13.50
C GLY A 160 -17.08 -7.43 13.10
N LYS A 161 -17.56 -7.83 11.91
CA LYS A 161 -18.88 -7.48 11.35
C LYS A 161 -19.13 -5.97 11.25
N ALA A 162 -18.07 -5.21 10.99
CA ALA A 162 -18.10 -3.76 10.80
C ALA A 162 -17.24 -3.33 9.59
N PRO A 163 -17.43 -3.95 8.40
CA PRO A 163 -16.70 -3.54 7.21
C PRO A 163 -17.17 -2.15 6.73
N PRO A 164 -16.37 -1.46 5.90
CA PRO A 164 -16.84 -0.28 5.17
C PRO A 164 -17.93 -0.68 4.17
N ASP A 165 -18.60 0.30 3.56
CA ASP A 165 -19.52 0.03 2.45
C ASP A 165 -18.78 -0.27 1.16
N MET A 166 -17.67 0.44 0.94
CA MET A 166 -16.86 0.34 -0.26
C MET A 166 -15.38 0.27 0.09
N LEU A 167 -14.64 -0.47 -0.74
CA LEU A 167 -13.19 -0.62 -0.63
C LEU A 167 -12.54 -0.39 -2.00
N TRP A 168 -11.60 0.54 -2.04
CA TRP A 168 -10.67 0.71 -3.13
C TRP A 168 -9.44 -0.16 -2.85
N PHE A 169 -9.20 -1.19 -3.67
CA PHE A 169 -8.09 -2.12 -3.49
C PHE A 169 -7.76 -2.85 -4.78
N ASN A 170 -6.55 -3.42 -4.87
CA ASN A 170 -6.20 -4.23 -6.02
C ASN A 170 -7.05 -5.52 -6.11
N PRO A 171 -7.34 -6.02 -7.32
CA PRO A 171 -8.28 -7.13 -7.52
C PRO A 171 -7.79 -8.48 -6.97
N THR A 172 -6.54 -8.63 -6.59
CA THR A 172 -6.01 -9.89 -6.04
C THR A 172 -6.64 -10.28 -4.69
N ILE A 173 -7.28 -9.32 -3.99
CA ILE A 173 -8.02 -9.59 -2.75
C ILE A 173 -9.35 -10.30 -2.97
N THR A 174 -9.88 -10.31 -4.20
CA THR A 174 -11.23 -10.80 -4.52
C THR A 174 -11.49 -12.18 -3.94
N GLY A 175 -10.61 -13.14 -4.20
CA GLY A 175 -10.76 -14.51 -3.68
C GLY A 175 -10.88 -14.57 -2.16
N ARG A 176 -10.17 -13.69 -1.44
CA ARG A 176 -10.24 -13.62 0.02
C ARG A 176 -11.54 -13.01 0.53
N LEU A 177 -12.02 -11.96 -0.10
CA LEU A 177 -13.29 -11.33 0.26
C LEU A 177 -14.49 -12.23 -0.04
N VAL A 178 -14.44 -12.99 -1.15
CA VAL A 178 -15.44 -13.98 -1.52
C VAL A 178 -15.45 -15.14 -0.50
N GLU A 179 -14.28 -15.65 -0.11
CA GLU A 179 -14.17 -16.70 0.93
C GLU A 179 -14.77 -16.26 2.27
N LEU A 180 -14.63 -15.00 2.61
CA LEU A 180 -15.21 -14.41 3.83
C LEU A 180 -16.68 -14.01 3.68
N GLU A 181 -17.29 -14.25 2.51
CA GLU A 181 -18.65 -13.83 2.16
C GLU A 181 -18.91 -12.33 2.40
N ALA A 182 -17.85 -11.51 2.32
CA ALA A 182 -17.86 -10.10 2.69
C ALA A 182 -18.45 -9.20 1.59
N ILE A 183 -18.30 -9.57 0.33
CA ILE A 183 -18.75 -8.81 -0.85
C ILE A 183 -19.85 -9.53 -1.59
N ARG A 184 -20.59 -8.80 -2.42
CA ARG A 184 -21.66 -9.36 -3.23
C ARG A 184 -21.28 -9.43 -4.71
N PRO A 185 -21.86 -10.36 -5.51
CA PRO A 185 -21.83 -10.30 -6.97
C PRO A 185 -22.56 -9.05 -7.48
N LEU A 186 -22.10 -8.49 -8.61
CA LEU A 186 -22.57 -7.21 -9.15
C LEU A 186 -23.34 -7.32 -10.47
N GLU A 187 -23.57 -8.52 -11.01
CA GLU A 187 -24.18 -8.73 -12.33
C GLU A 187 -25.55 -8.08 -12.46
N ASP A 188 -26.37 -8.16 -11.43
CA ASP A 188 -27.72 -7.58 -11.41
C ASP A 188 -27.68 -6.05 -11.48
N LEU A 189 -26.73 -5.42 -10.82
CA LEU A 189 -26.54 -3.97 -10.84
C LEU A 189 -25.89 -3.49 -12.14
N LEU A 190 -24.85 -4.20 -12.60
CA LEU A 190 -24.13 -3.86 -13.82
C LEU A 190 -25.00 -4.04 -15.07
N SER A 191 -25.82 -5.09 -15.15
CA SER A 191 -26.70 -5.32 -16.30
C SER A 191 -27.75 -4.22 -16.49
N ALA A 192 -28.09 -3.51 -15.42
CA ALA A 192 -28.98 -2.36 -15.45
C ALA A 192 -28.25 -1.02 -15.72
N SER A 193 -26.91 -1.02 -15.63
CA SER A 193 -26.11 0.19 -15.79
C SER A 193 -25.83 0.51 -17.25
N PRO A 194 -26.01 1.76 -17.69
CA PRO A 194 -25.62 2.20 -19.03
C PRO A 194 -24.12 2.09 -19.29
N LEU A 195 -23.30 2.06 -18.22
CA LEU A 195 -21.83 2.07 -18.28
C LEU A 195 -21.23 0.69 -18.57
N GLN A 196 -22.02 -0.39 -18.53
CA GLN A 196 -21.52 -1.76 -18.77
C GLN A 196 -20.70 -1.87 -20.07
N ASN A 197 -21.13 -1.18 -21.13
CA ASN A 197 -20.47 -1.21 -22.45
C ASN A 197 -19.42 -0.11 -22.63
N GLU A 198 -19.22 0.75 -21.65
CA GLU A 198 -18.24 1.84 -21.70
C GLU A 198 -16.92 1.50 -20.99
N VAL A 199 -16.95 0.49 -20.13
CA VAL A 199 -15.72 -0.02 -19.47
C VAL A 199 -14.92 -0.84 -20.47
N ASP A 200 -13.59 -0.67 -20.44
CA ASP A 200 -12.67 -1.42 -21.28
C ASP A 200 -12.82 -2.93 -21.04
N PRO A 201 -13.19 -3.71 -22.06
CA PRO A 201 -13.33 -5.16 -21.94
C PRO A 201 -12.06 -5.88 -21.44
N ALA A 202 -10.87 -5.32 -21.70
CA ALA A 202 -9.62 -5.89 -21.21
C ALA A 202 -9.52 -5.92 -19.68
N LEU A 203 -10.36 -5.14 -18.97
CA LEU A 203 -10.40 -5.10 -17.52
C LEU A 203 -11.37 -6.11 -16.90
N LEU A 204 -12.19 -6.80 -17.70
CA LEU A 204 -13.17 -7.78 -17.22
C LEU A 204 -12.53 -8.89 -16.38
N GLU A 205 -11.32 -9.32 -16.75
CA GLU A 205 -10.56 -10.33 -15.99
C GLU A 205 -10.33 -9.86 -14.54
N SER A 206 -10.00 -8.57 -14.33
CA SER A 206 -9.78 -8.00 -13.01
C SER A 206 -11.05 -7.90 -12.16
N MET A 207 -12.22 -7.98 -12.79
CA MET A 207 -13.54 -7.89 -12.13
C MET A 207 -14.10 -9.25 -11.75
N GLN A 208 -13.62 -10.32 -12.40
CA GLN A 208 -14.24 -11.66 -12.36
C GLN A 208 -13.49 -12.62 -11.43
N PHE A 209 -14.25 -13.44 -10.73
CA PHE A 209 -13.74 -14.58 -9.99
C PHE A 209 -14.84 -15.65 -9.87
N GLN A 210 -14.51 -16.92 -10.20
CA GLN A 210 -15.44 -18.05 -10.15
C GLN A 210 -16.77 -17.82 -10.91
N GLY A 211 -16.69 -17.16 -12.06
CA GLY A 211 -17.84 -16.94 -12.91
C GLY A 211 -18.75 -15.78 -12.53
N HIS A 212 -18.37 -15.01 -11.52
CA HIS A 212 -19.11 -13.83 -11.06
C HIS A 212 -18.27 -12.56 -11.17
N ILE A 213 -18.95 -11.41 -11.29
CA ILE A 213 -18.35 -10.08 -11.22
C ILE A 213 -18.44 -9.58 -9.78
N TRP A 214 -17.30 -9.28 -9.16
CA TRP A 214 -17.22 -8.95 -7.74
C TRP A 214 -16.82 -7.51 -7.45
N SER A 215 -16.40 -6.78 -8.46
CA SER A 215 -15.93 -5.40 -8.33
C SER A 215 -16.07 -4.66 -9.64
N VAL A 216 -15.92 -3.34 -9.61
CA VAL A 216 -15.79 -2.51 -10.81
C VAL A 216 -14.42 -1.85 -10.86
N PRO A 217 -13.82 -1.60 -12.04
CA PRO A 217 -12.51 -0.98 -12.12
C PRO A 217 -12.62 0.50 -11.73
N PHE A 218 -11.73 0.94 -10.86
CA PHE A 218 -11.64 2.34 -10.45
C PHE A 218 -10.63 3.13 -11.28
N GLY A 219 -9.52 2.50 -11.60
CA GLY A 219 -8.47 3.02 -12.45
C GLY A 219 -7.52 1.90 -12.82
N THR A 220 -6.83 2.03 -13.96
CA THR A 220 -5.80 1.08 -14.36
C THR A 220 -4.45 1.76 -14.47
N ASN A 221 -3.40 0.97 -14.40
CA ASN A 221 -2.03 1.44 -14.51
C ASN A 221 -1.12 0.31 -14.99
N ASN A 222 0.11 0.63 -15.30
CA ASN A 222 1.18 -0.35 -15.49
C ASN A 222 2.52 0.21 -15.00
N SER A 223 3.54 -0.65 -14.89
CA SER A 223 4.85 -0.25 -14.38
C SER A 223 5.80 0.17 -15.51
N GLY A 224 6.68 1.11 -15.21
CA GLY A 224 7.74 1.60 -16.09
C GLY A 224 8.97 2.03 -15.30
N ILE A 225 10.02 2.47 -15.98
CA ILE A 225 11.21 3.01 -15.34
C ILE A 225 11.24 4.53 -15.53
N PHE A 226 11.16 5.24 -14.41
CA PHE A 226 11.40 6.67 -14.34
C PHE A 226 12.90 6.94 -14.33
N TYR A 227 13.35 7.97 -15.02
CA TYR A 227 14.76 8.35 -15.05
C TYR A 227 14.95 9.85 -15.04
N ARG A 228 16.14 10.29 -14.65
CA ARG A 228 16.60 11.69 -14.63
C ARG A 228 17.36 12.01 -15.93
N PRO A 229 16.75 12.70 -16.92
CA PRO A 229 17.43 13.02 -18.18
C PRO A 229 18.75 13.74 -17.99
N THR A 230 18.84 14.70 -17.06
CA THR A 230 20.09 15.43 -16.76
C THR A 230 21.22 14.51 -16.28
N LEU A 231 20.90 13.45 -15.51
CA LEU A 231 21.90 12.48 -15.05
C LEU A 231 22.35 11.54 -16.19
N PHE A 232 21.44 11.18 -17.11
CA PHE A 232 21.77 10.44 -18.32
C PHE A 232 22.68 11.24 -19.24
N GLU A 233 22.36 12.52 -19.49
CA GLU A 233 23.18 13.43 -20.29
C GLU A 233 24.58 13.58 -19.67
N ALA A 234 24.67 13.86 -18.36
CA ALA A 234 25.94 13.94 -17.63
C ALA A 234 26.76 12.65 -17.69
N ALA A 235 26.12 11.49 -17.88
CA ALA A 235 26.77 10.20 -18.10
C ALA A 235 27.12 9.91 -19.57
N GLY A 236 26.73 10.79 -20.51
CA GLY A 236 26.91 10.57 -21.95
C GLY A 236 25.99 9.50 -22.54
N ILE A 237 24.88 9.16 -21.84
CA ILE A 237 23.93 8.15 -22.29
C ILE A 237 22.92 8.81 -23.22
N THR A 238 22.94 8.43 -24.49
CA THR A 238 22.07 8.99 -25.53
C THR A 238 20.94 8.05 -25.95
N GLN A 239 20.99 6.79 -25.54
CA GLN A 239 19.98 5.79 -25.85
C GLN A 239 19.44 5.16 -24.58
N LEU A 240 18.10 5.00 -24.53
CA LEU A 240 17.43 4.35 -23.41
C LEU A 240 17.59 2.82 -23.51
N PRO A 241 17.82 2.12 -22.39
CA PRO A 241 17.99 0.68 -22.38
C PRO A 241 16.68 -0.04 -22.74
N ARG A 242 16.80 -1.05 -23.62
CA ARG A 242 15.68 -1.88 -24.08
C ARG A 242 15.75 -3.31 -23.56
N THR A 243 16.95 -3.76 -23.22
CA THR A 243 17.20 -5.11 -22.70
C THR A 243 17.70 -5.07 -21.26
N TRP A 244 17.64 -6.20 -20.57
CA TRP A 244 18.20 -6.32 -19.22
C TRP A 244 19.69 -5.98 -19.17
N GLU A 245 20.45 -6.48 -20.17
CA GLU A 245 21.89 -6.20 -20.24
C GLU A 245 22.14 -4.70 -20.45
N GLU A 246 21.41 -4.04 -21.34
CA GLU A 246 21.53 -2.60 -21.53
C GLU A 246 21.14 -1.82 -20.26
N LEU A 247 20.09 -2.27 -19.52
CA LEU A 247 19.71 -1.66 -18.24
C LEU A 247 20.82 -1.79 -17.20
N ARG A 248 21.45 -2.97 -17.11
CA ARG A 248 22.57 -3.22 -16.20
C ARG A 248 23.77 -2.32 -16.52
N GLN A 249 24.14 -2.23 -17.78
CA GLN A 249 25.23 -1.36 -18.23
C GLN A 249 24.91 0.12 -18.00
N THR A 250 23.69 0.54 -18.28
CA THR A 250 23.20 1.90 -18.00
C THR A 250 23.27 2.20 -16.51
N ALA A 251 22.81 1.28 -15.66
CA ALA A 251 22.87 1.45 -14.20
C ALA A 251 24.32 1.60 -13.70
N LYS A 252 25.25 0.79 -14.21
CA LYS A 252 26.68 0.91 -13.90
C LYS A 252 27.25 2.28 -14.31
N SER A 253 26.92 2.74 -15.51
CA SER A 253 27.40 4.05 -16.03
C SER A 253 26.87 5.24 -15.24
N LEU A 254 25.70 5.09 -14.62
CA LEU A 254 25.06 6.11 -13.79
C LEU A 254 25.50 6.05 -12.33
N THR A 255 26.25 5.02 -11.93
CA THR A 255 26.73 4.87 -10.55
C THR A 255 28.02 5.63 -10.38
N ARG A 256 28.05 6.61 -9.48
CA ARG A 256 29.14 7.57 -9.38
C ARG A 256 29.44 7.98 -7.94
N ASP A 257 30.71 8.21 -7.70
CA ASP A 257 31.24 9.03 -6.61
C ASP A 257 31.28 10.47 -7.15
N THR A 258 30.37 11.33 -6.71
CA THR A 258 30.17 12.68 -7.25
C THR A 258 31.03 13.73 -6.56
N ASP A 259 31.51 13.43 -5.32
CA ASP A 259 32.35 14.32 -4.53
C ASP A 259 33.82 13.87 -4.43
N GLY A 260 34.16 12.70 -5.00
CA GLY A 260 35.54 12.18 -5.06
C GLY A 260 36.06 11.62 -3.73
N ASN A 261 35.15 11.26 -2.79
CA ASN A 261 35.52 10.75 -1.48
C ASN A 261 35.75 9.22 -1.43
N GLY A 262 35.63 8.55 -2.55
CA GLY A 262 35.77 7.11 -2.69
C GLY A 262 34.52 6.30 -2.34
N ARG A 263 33.36 6.98 -2.17
CA ARG A 263 32.06 6.35 -1.89
C ARG A 263 31.06 6.72 -2.98
N VAL A 264 30.19 5.78 -3.29
CA VAL A 264 29.09 6.03 -4.25
C VAL A 264 28.03 6.93 -3.60
N ASP A 265 27.76 8.08 -4.21
CA ASP A 265 26.71 9.03 -3.81
C ASP A 265 25.47 8.90 -4.67
N GLN A 266 25.66 8.52 -5.94
CA GLN A 266 24.61 8.32 -6.93
C GLN A 266 24.65 6.89 -7.45
N HIS A 267 23.56 6.15 -7.26
CA HIS A 267 23.39 4.82 -7.84
C HIS A 267 22.57 4.88 -9.14
N GLY A 268 22.75 3.88 -9.99
CA GLY A 268 22.04 3.80 -11.26
C GLY A 268 20.55 3.61 -11.11
N ILE A 269 20.11 2.74 -10.20
CA ILE A 269 18.69 2.38 -10.06
C ILE A 269 18.30 2.14 -8.59
N LEU A 270 17.03 2.45 -8.26
CA LEU A 270 16.40 2.04 -7.00
C LEU A 270 15.59 0.76 -7.23
N LEU A 271 15.88 -0.27 -6.44
CA LEU A 271 15.07 -1.49 -6.39
C LEU A 271 14.21 -1.50 -5.12
N PRO A 272 12.93 -1.91 -5.22
CA PRO A 272 12.07 -2.02 -4.05
C PRO A 272 12.55 -3.15 -3.13
N LEU A 273 12.57 -2.86 -1.83
CA LEU A 273 12.87 -3.83 -0.78
C LEU A 273 11.62 -4.06 0.09
N GLY A 274 11.36 -5.30 0.43
CA GLY A 274 10.29 -5.71 1.35
C GLY A 274 9.63 -7.01 0.89
N LYS A 275 8.94 -7.63 1.84
CA LYS A 275 8.21 -8.90 1.64
C LYS A 275 6.77 -8.72 1.14
N GLY A 276 6.36 -7.47 0.89
CA GLY A 276 5.00 -7.13 0.49
C GLY A 276 4.76 -7.21 -1.00
N GLU A 277 3.51 -7.08 -1.38
CA GLU A 277 3.01 -7.14 -2.77
C GLU A 277 3.69 -6.11 -3.69
N TRP A 278 4.08 -4.96 -3.16
CA TRP A 278 4.77 -3.93 -3.95
C TRP A 278 6.06 -4.45 -4.60
N THR A 279 6.91 -5.13 -3.82
CA THR A 279 8.16 -5.70 -4.34
C THR A 279 7.88 -6.76 -5.39
N VAL A 280 6.89 -7.61 -5.16
CA VAL A 280 6.44 -8.63 -6.11
C VAL A 280 5.90 -7.99 -7.39
N PHE A 281 5.02 -6.99 -7.29
CA PHE A 281 4.45 -6.28 -8.43
C PHE A 281 5.53 -5.64 -9.32
N MET A 282 6.58 -5.07 -8.73
CA MET A 282 7.68 -4.47 -9.49
C MET A 282 8.67 -5.50 -10.07
N TRP A 283 8.76 -6.69 -9.47
CA TRP A 283 9.63 -7.76 -9.97
C TRP A 283 8.95 -8.60 -11.07
N LEU A 284 7.65 -8.82 -11.03
CA LEU A 284 6.91 -9.66 -11.98
C LEU A 284 7.14 -9.31 -13.47
N PRO A 285 7.26 -8.03 -13.88
CA PRO A 285 7.60 -7.68 -15.24
C PRO A 285 8.92 -8.32 -15.74
N PHE A 286 9.89 -8.48 -14.85
CA PHE A 286 11.15 -9.13 -15.19
C PHE A 286 10.95 -10.63 -15.38
N LEU A 287 10.20 -11.31 -14.51
CA LEU A 287 9.82 -12.71 -14.73
C LEU A 287 9.16 -12.89 -16.11
N TRP A 288 8.14 -12.09 -16.40
CA TRP A 288 7.37 -12.20 -17.64
C TRP A 288 8.17 -11.81 -18.88
N SER A 289 9.01 -10.77 -18.77
CA SER A 289 9.87 -10.35 -19.87
C SER A 289 11.03 -11.32 -20.13
N GLY A 290 11.41 -12.12 -19.14
CA GLY A 290 12.31 -13.26 -19.28
C GLY A 290 11.67 -14.49 -19.95
N GLY A 291 10.34 -14.50 -20.10
CA GLY A 291 9.58 -15.63 -20.66
C GLY A 291 8.87 -16.50 -19.64
N GLY A 292 9.07 -16.24 -18.34
CA GLY A 292 8.52 -17.03 -17.24
C GLY A 292 7.06 -16.73 -16.91
N GLU A 293 6.45 -17.60 -16.11
CA GLU A 293 5.07 -17.54 -15.64
C GLU A 293 5.00 -17.95 -14.16
N LEU A 294 4.05 -17.36 -13.41
CA LEU A 294 3.80 -17.76 -12.01
C LEU A 294 3.03 -19.06 -11.89
N THR A 295 2.20 -19.37 -12.89
CA THR A 295 1.31 -20.53 -12.87
C THR A 295 1.47 -21.32 -14.17
N GLY A 296 1.33 -22.63 -14.10
CA GLY A 296 1.31 -23.48 -15.31
C GLY A 296 0.03 -23.24 -16.11
N GLY A 297 0.13 -22.48 -17.20
CA GLY A 297 -0.95 -22.13 -18.12
C GLY A 297 -0.75 -20.72 -18.71
N GLU A 298 -1.21 -20.50 -19.92
CA GLU A 298 -1.19 -19.17 -20.55
C GLU A 298 -2.22 -18.26 -19.86
N TRP A 299 -1.74 -17.34 -19.01
CA TRP A 299 -2.55 -16.26 -18.45
C TRP A 299 -2.38 -15.00 -19.30
N GLY A 300 -3.53 -14.50 -19.79
CA GLY A 300 -3.72 -13.12 -20.23
C GLY A 300 -2.57 -12.45 -20.98
N VAL A 301 -2.19 -12.96 -22.13
CA VAL A 301 -1.80 -12.08 -23.23
C VAL A 301 -3.11 -11.39 -23.62
N GLY A 302 -3.15 -10.06 -23.66
CA GLY A 302 -4.29 -9.32 -24.20
C GLY A 302 -4.68 -9.91 -25.57
N SER A 303 -5.38 -11.03 -25.53
CA SER A 303 -5.76 -11.77 -26.73
C SER A 303 -6.82 -10.92 -27.40
N LYS A 304 -6.53 -10.53 -28.64
CA LYS A 304 -7.51 -10.06 -29.62
C LYS A 304 -8.55 -11.16 -29.87
N HIS A 305 -9.15 -11.72 -28.82
CA HIS A 305 -10.24 -12.69 -28.96
C HIS A 305 -11.55 -12.00 -28.67
N SER A 306 -12.33 -11.93 -29.72
CA SER A 306 -13.76 -11.65 -29.74
C SER A 306 -14.44 -12.20 -28.48
N LEU A 307 -14.96 -11.30 -27.65
CA LEU A 307 -15.81 -11.60 -26.50
C LEU A 307 -17.13 -12.20 -26.99
N SER A 308 -17.15 -13.48 -27.31
CA SER A 308 -18.39 -14.22 -27.25
C SER A 308 -18.57 -14.70 -25.82
N LEU A 309 -19.59 -14.19 -25.15
CA LEU A 309 -20.12 -14.67 -23.87
C LEU A 309 -20.70 -16.08 -24.06
N SER A 310 -19.89 -17.04 -24.51
CA SER A 310 -20.27 -18.43 -24.49
C SER A 310 -19.93 -19.00 -23.12
N SER A 311 -20.96 -19.41 -22.41
CA SER A 311 -20.98 -20.03 -21.09
C SER A 311 -20.11 -21.29 -20.91
N GLN A 312 -19.17 -21.58 -21.83
CA GLN A 312 -18.36 -22.79 -21.84
C GLN A 312 -16.92 -22.61 -21.34
N SER A 313 -16.42 -21.38 -21.12
CA SER A 313 -15.08 -21.16 -20.54
C SER A 313 -15.07 -20.99 -19.00
N LEU A 314 -16.23 -21.15 -18.37
CA LEU A 314 -16.41 -21.00 -16.92
C LEU A 314 -16.26 -22.31 -16.13
N ALA A 315 -15.85 -23.39 -16.77
CA ALA A 315 -15.56 -24.64 -16.09
C ALA A 315 -14.33 -24.44 -15.18
N SER A 316 -14.54 -24.69 -13.89
CA SER A 316 -13.56 -24.84 -12.81
C SER A 316 -12.14 -25.00 -13.34
N SER A 317 -11.31 -23.96 -13.21
CA SER A 317 -9.89 -24.05 -13.52
C SER A 317 -9.31 -25.28 -12.83
N PRO A 318 -8.63 -26.19 -13.54
CA PRO A 318 -7.88 -27.27 -12.90
C PRO A 318 -6.97 -26.63 -11.86
N SER A 319 -6.66 -27.32 -10.79
CA SER A 319 -5.76 -26.87 -9.73
C SER A 319 -4.49 -26.33 -10.36
N GLN A 320 -4.42 -25.00 -10.53
CA GLN A 320 -3.27 -24.37 -11.17
C GLN A 320 -2.11 -24.47 -10.22
N LYS A 321 -1.16 -25.31 -10.57
CA LYS A 321 0.04 -25.48 -9.76
C LYS A 321 0.91 -24.25 -9.94
N VAL A 322 1.11 -23.51 -8.85
CA VAL A 322 2.07 -22.42 -8.81
C VAL A 322 3.47 -23.00 -8.96
N ASN A 323 4.27 -22.41 -9.83
CA ASN A 323 5.67 -22.76 -9.99
C ASN A 323 6.54 -21.51 -9.83
N LEU A 324 7.18 -21.42 -8.69
CA LEU A 324 8.14 -20.34 -8.40
C LEU A 324 9.57 -20.70 -8.81
N VAL A 325 9.85 -21.98 -9.11
CA VAL A 325 11.20 -22.48 -9.42
C VAL A 325 11.27 -22.78 -10.91
N SER A 326 11.34 -21.76 -11.73
CA SER A 326 11.63 -21.89 -13.16
C SER A 326 12.96 -21.23 -13.49
N GLU A 327 13.58 -21.59 -14.60
CA GLU A 327 14.82 -20.98 -15.08
C GLU A 327 14.67 -19.47 -15.26
N GLU A 328 13.50 -19.03 -15.74
CA GLU A 328 13.19 -17.62 -15.96
C GLU A 328 13.00 -16.87 -14.63
N ALA A 329 12.40 -17.50 -13.62
CA ALA A 329 12.26 -16.90 -12.29
C ALA A 329 13.62 -16.74 -11.60
N ILE A 330 14.46 -17.76 -11.72
CA ILE A 330 15.85 -17.72 -11.23
C ILE A 330 16.61 -16.59 -11.95
N ALA A 331 16.58 -16.55 -13.28
CA ALA A 331 17.27 -15.53 -14.07
C ALA A 331 16.79 -14.09 -13.75
N ALA A 332 15.49 -13.90 -13.58
CA ALA A 332 14.93 -12.59 -13.20
C ALA A 332 15.39 -12.14 -11.81
N LEU A 333 15.55 -13.06 -10.88
CA LEU A 333 16.00 -12.75 -9.53
C LEU A 333 17.54 -12.60 -9.47
N GLU A 334 18.27 -13.35 -10.29
CA GLU A 334 19.72 -13.16 -10.53
C GLU A 334 20.00 -11.77 -11.10
N PHE A 335 19.21 -11.33 -12.07
CA PHE A 335 19.35 -10.00 -12.65
C PHE A 335 19.24 -8.89 -11.58
N TRP A 336 18.27 -8.97 -10.65
CA TRP A 336 18.16 -8.00 -9.57
C TRP A 336 19.30 -8.12 -8.57
N ARG A 337 19.74 -9.33 -8.21
CA ARG A 337 20.93 -9.57 -7.38
C ARG A 337 22.17 -8.94 -8.02
N ASP A 338 22.37 -9.16 -9.30
CA ASP A 338 23.54 -8.67 -10.02
C ASP A 338 23.64 -7.14 -10.02
N LEU A 339 22.51 -6.43 -10.09
CA LEU A 339 22.48 -4.96 -9.94
C LEU A 339 22.96 -4.53 -8.55
N ILE A 340 22.68 -5.30 -7.51
CA ILE A 340 23.17 -5.04 -6.14
C ILE A 340 24.66 -5.37 -6.04
N GLU A 341 25.10 -6.54 -6.53
CA GLU A 341 26.49 -6.97 -6.48
C GLU A 341 27.42 -6.05 -7.30
N ASP A 342 26.93 -5.48 -8.39
CA ASP A 342 27.62 -4.45 -9.17
C ASP A 342 27.75 -3.11 -8.42
N GLY A 343 27.06 -2.94 -7.28
CA GLY A 343 26.94 -1.66 -6.58
C GLY A 343 26.10 -0.62 -7.32
N SER A 344 25.43 -1.01 -8.41
CA SER A 344 24.67 -0.09 -9.26
C SER A 344 23.22 0.13 -8.79
N ALA A 345 22.71 -0.71 -7.91
CA ALA A 345 21.39 -0.53 -7.32
C ALA A 345 21.44 -0.12 -5.84
N LEU A 346 20.55 0.79 -5.48
CA LEU A 346 20.21 1.13 -4.10
C LEU A 346 18.90 0.43 -3.74
N LEU A 347 18.79 -0.09 -2.54
CA LEU A 347 17.54 -0.66 -2.03
C LEU A 347 16.67 0.44 -1.40
N SER A 348 15.36 0.40 -1.66
CA SER A 348 14.42 1.29 -0.98
C SER A 348 14.32 0.96 0.51
N LEU A 349 13.76 1.87 1.29
CA LEU A 349 13.29 1.53 2.63
C LEU A 349 12.17 0.49 2.52
N PRO A 350 12.07 -0.44 3.49
CA PRO A 350 10.97 -1.42 3.50
C PRO A 350 9.60 -0.77 3.74
N GLU A 351 9.59 0.39 4.38
CA GLU A 351 8.38 1.17 4.62
C GLU A 351 7.92 1.88 3.34
N ARG A 352 6.62 1.77 3.07
CA ARG A 352 5.99 2.41 1.93
C ARG A 352 5.82 3.92 2.12
N GLY A 353 5.87 4.65 0.99
CA GLY A 353 5.64 6.11 0.95
C GLY A 353 6.92 6.94 0.92
N TYR A 354 8.09 6.31 0.89
CA TYR A 354 9.39 6.99 0.82
C TYR A 354 10.16 6.67 -0.46
N GLU A 355 9.56 5.95 -1.38
CA GLU A 355 10.20 5.42 -2.59
C GLU A 355 10.78 6.54 -3.47
N MET A 356 10.08 7.69 -3.55
CA MET A 356 10.52 8.82 -4.37
C MET A 356 11.67 9.63 -3.78
N ASN A 357 11.94 9.53 -2.48
CA ASN A 357 12.90 10.40 -1.81
C ASN A 357 14.32 10.31 -2.39
N SER A 358 14.78 9.11 -2.71
CA SER A 358 16.12 8.90 -3.29
C SER A 358 16.20 9.42 -4.72
N PHE A 359 15.12 9.29 -5.50
CA PHE A 359 15.02 9.80 -6.86
C PHE A 359 14.99 11.34 -6.88
N LEU A 360 14.16 11.94 -6.04
CA LEU A 360 14.06 13.40 -5.90
C LEU A 360 15.38 14.03 -5.45
N ALA A 361 16.09 13.36 -4.55
CA ALA A 361 17.38 13.79 -4.04
C ALA A 361 18.55 13.54 -5.01
N GLY A 362 18.32 12.93 -6.18
CA GLY A 362 19.37 12.57 -7.14
C GLY A 362 20.30 11.43 -6.67
N LYS A 363 19.96 10.73 -5.59
CA LYS A 363 20.72 9.58 -5.09
C LYS A 363 20.60 8.34 -5.98
N VAL A 364 19.58 8.31 -6.83
CA VAL A 364 19.38 7.30 -7.86
C VAL A 364 18.98 7.99 -9.18
N ALA A 365 19.50 7.49 -10.28
CA ALA A 365 19.20 8.02 -11.61
C ALA A 365 17.95 7.40 -12.24
N MET A 366 17.58 6.17 -11.83
CA MET A 366 16.43 5.43 -12.32
C MET A 366 15.63 4.83 -11.15
N GLN A 367 14.31 4.64 -11.37
CA GLN A 367 13.41 4.04 -10.38
C GLN A 367 12.24 3.35 -11.06
N LEU A 368 11.90 2.15 -10.58
CA LEU A 368 10.66 1.46 -10.93
C LEU A 368 9.47 2.16 -10.27
N SER A 369 8.48 2.55 -11.06
CA SER A 369 7.23 3.14 -10.58
C SER A 369 6.14 3.03 -11.64
N GLY A 370 5.03 3.73 -11.47
CA GLY A 370 3.93 3.79 -12.41
C GLY A 370 3.36 5.20 -12.57
N PRO A 371 2.35 5.38 -13.42
CA PRO A 371 1.84 6.69 -13.79
C PRO A 371 1.23 7.48 -12.62
N TRP A 372 0.86 6.82 -11.52
CA TRP A 372 0.35 7.47 -10.29
C TRP A 372 1.33 8.45 -9.63
N THR A 373 2.62 8.41 -9.97
CA THR A 373 3.64 9.34 -9.46
C THR A 373 3.81 10.59 -10.34
N LEU A 374 3.19 10.61 -11.53
CA LEU A 374 3.36 11.71 -12.48
C LEU A 374 2.86 13.05 -11.94
N GLY A 375 1.72 13.04 -11.24
CA GLY A 375 1.15 14.24 -10.63
C GLY A 375 2.06 14.85 -9.57
N GLU A 376 2.63 14.03 -8.69
CA GLU A 376 3.58 14.45 -7.66
C GLU A 376 4.88 14.97 -8.28
N LEU A 377 5.49 14.22 -9.19
CA LEU A 377 6.76 14.59 -9.82
C LEU A 377 6.70 15.93 -10.53
N LYS A 378 5.61 16.24 -11.23
CA LYS A 378 5.41 17.54 -11.88
C LYS A 378 5.45 18.72 -10.92
N GLN A 379 5.01 18.52 -9.67
CA GLN A 379 4.99 19.58 -8.66
C GLN A 379 6.36 19.82 -8.02
N THR A 380 7.30 18.87 -8.14
CA THR A 380 8.62 18.97 -7.50
C THR A 380 9.62 19.82 -8.28
N GLY A 381 9.38 20.04 -9.58
CA GLY A 381 10.32 20.70 -10.48
C GLY A 381 11.57 19.86 -10.82
N VAL A 382 11.63 18.62 -10.38
CA VAL A 382 12.70 17.67 -10.74
C VAL A 382 12.51 17.23 -12.18
N ASP A 383 13.59 17.21 -12.97
CA ASP A 383 13.58 16.66 -14.31
C ASP A 383 13.29 15.15 -14.27
N PHE A 384 12.38 14.69 -15.09
CA PHE A 384 12.11 13.26 -15.22
C PHE A 384 11.54 12.91 -16.59
N SER A 385 11.76 11.67 -16.98
CA SER A 385 11.02 11.04 -18.06
C SER A 385 10.84 9.55 -17.75
N VAL A 386 10.23 8.81 -18.66
CA VAL A 386 9.88 7.39 -18.46
C VAL A 386 10.25 6.59 -19.69
N PHE A 387 10.67 5.35 -19.49
CA PHE A 387 10.79 4.37 -20.55
C PHE A 387 10.19 3.01 -20.13
N PRO A 388 9.80 2.15 -21.10
CA PRO A 388 9.21 0.85 -20.82
C PRO A 388 10.15 -0.05 -20.02
N ILE A 389 9.60 -1.05 -19.32
CA ILE A 389 10.42 -2.08 -18.68
C ILE A 389 11.27 -2.80 -19.74
N PRO A 390 12.60 -2.83 -19.62
CA PRO A 390 13.46 -3.58 -20.53
C PRO A 390 13.20 -5.08 -20.44
N PHE A 391 13.38 -5.76 -21.55
CA PHE A 391 13.06 -7.19 -21.67
C PHE A 391 14.31 -8.03 -21.96
N GLN A 392 14.19 -9.34 -21.72
CA GLN A 392 15.19 -10.31 -22.15
C GLN A 392 14.69 -11.10 -23.36
N THR A 393 13.49 -11.67 -23.27
CA THR A 393 12.90 -12.53 -24.30
C THR A 393 11.75 -11.84 -25.02
N ARG A 394 10.87 -11.14 -24.28
CA ARG A 394 9.68 -10.49 -24.82
C ARG A 394 9.32 -9.24 -24.01
N GLN A 395 8.64 -8.30 -24.65
CA GLN A 395 8.10 -7.16 -23.92
C GLN A 395 7.04 -7.62 -22.92
N ALA A 396 7.09 -7.06 -21.71
CA ALA A 396 6.07 -7.28 -20.69
C ALA A 396 6.08 -6.13 -19.68
N THR A 397 4.90 -5.79 -19.17
CA THR A 397 4.75 -4.90 -18.02
C THR A 397 3.68 -5.43 -17.07
N GLY A 398 3.79 -5.11 -15.79
CA GLY A 398 2.76 -5.45 -14.81
C GLY A 398 1.55 -4.53 -14.95
N VAL A 399 0.39 -5.07 -15.29
CA VAL A 399 -0.87 -4.34 -15.19
C VAL A 399 -1.32 -4.33 -13.75
N GLY A 400 -1.51 -3.13 -13.26
CA GLY A 400 -2.08 -2.84 -11.96
C GLY A 400 -3.37 -2.07 -12.12
N GLY A 401 -3.72 -1.41 -11.05
CA GLY A 401 -4.95 -0.67 -10.90
C GLY A 401 -5.77 -1.27 -9.78
N GLU A 402 -6.68 -0.47 -9.32
CA GLU A 402 -7.52 -0.85 -8.21
C GLU A 402 -8.97 -0.88 -8.66
N ASN A 403 -9.70 -1.79 -8.04
CA ASN A 403 -11.13 -1.94 -8.21
C ASN A 403 -11.87 -1.38 -7.00
N LEU A 404 -13.12 -1.03 -7.20
CA LEU A 404 -14.07 -0.70 -6.15
C LEU A 404 -14.90 -1.93 -5.83
N PHE A 405 -14.77 -2.41 -4.60
CA PHE A 405 -15.54 -3.52 -4.04
C PHE A 405 -16.70 -2.98 -3.21
N LEU A 406 -17.86 -3.59 -3.33
CA LEU A 406 -19.04 -3.29 -2.53
C LEU A 406 -19.24 -4.38 -1.48
N PHE A 407 -19.23 -4.01 -0.21
CA PHE A 407 -19.49 -4.96 0.87
C PHE A 407 -20.98 -5.27 0.99
N LYS A 408 -21.28 -6.49 1.46
CA LYS A 408 -22.65 -6.89 1.80
C LYS A 408 -23.16 -6.08 2.99
N THR A 409 -24.22 -5.33 2.74
CA THR A 409 -24.89 -4.49 3.75
C THR A 409 -26.42 -4.57 3.57
N THR A 410 -27.13 -3.47 3.69
CA THR A 410 -28.56 -3.43 3.34
C THR A 410 -28.72 -3.11 1.87
N SER A 411 -29.82 -3.59 1.25
CA SER A 411 -30.10 -3.31 -0.16
C SER A 411 -30.15 -1.82 -0.50
N GLN A 412 -30.50 -0.95 0.46
CA GLN A 412 -30.49 0.51 0.26
C GLN A 412 -29.06 1.03 0.17
N ARG A 413 -28.16 0.60 1.09
CA ARG A 413 -26.76 1.01 1.10
C ARG A 413 -26.01 0.45 -0.12
N GLU A 414 -26.28 -0.80 -0.50
CA GLU A 414 -25.67 -1.44 -1.68
C GLU A 414 -26.04 -0.70 -2.97
N ARG A 415 -27.30 -0.29 -3.15
CA ARG A 415 -27.71 0.52 -4.29
C ARG A 415 -27.07 1.91 -4.29
N ALA A 416 -26.98 2.55 -3.12
CA ALA A 416 -26.33 3.86 -2.99
C ALA A 416 -24.81 3.75 -3.27
N ALA A 417 -24.14 2.68 -2.78
CA ALA A 417 -22.74 2.39 -3.09
C ALA A 417 -22.53 2.12 -4.59
N PHE A 418 -23.48 1.45 -5.24
CA PHE A 418 -23.40 1.22 -6.68
C PHE A 418 -23.61 2.51 -7.50
N ALA A 419 -24.45 3.45 -7.04
CA ALA A 419 -24.54 4.77 -7.66
C ALA A 419 -23.19 5.51 -7.62
N PHE A 420 -22.44 5.40 -6.54
CA PHE A 420 -21.06 5.91 -6.49
C PHE A 420 -20.13 5.13 -7.43
N ALA A 421 -20.29 3.82 -7.55
CA ALA A 421 -19.51 3.00 -8.49
C ALA A 421 -19.79 3.40 -9.96
N GLU A 422 -21.03 3.69 -10.32
CA GLU A 422 -21.39 4.23 -11.64
C GLU A 422 -20.74 5.60 -11.89
N TYR A 423 -20.78 6.50 -10.91
CA TYR A 423 -20.10 7.78 -11.01
C TYR A 423 -18.59 7.60 -11.26
N VAL A 424 -17.94 6.68 -10.53
CA VAL A 424 -16.52 6.35 -10.71
C VAL A 424 -16.21 5.82 -12.11
N MET A 425 -17.06 4.96 -12.67
CA MET A 425 -16.88 4.42 -14.03
C MET A 425 -17.23 5.44 -15.12
N GLY A 426 -17.88 6.55 -14.78
CA GLY A 426 -18.34 7.56 -15.75
C GLY A 426 -17.21 8.33 -16.42
N GLU A 427 -17.48 8.83 -17.63
CA GLU A 427 -16.50 9.56 -18.46
C GLU A 427 -15.88 10.75 -17.72
N ALA A 428 -16.70 11.58 -17.06
CA ALA A 428 -16.24 12.80 -16.39
C ALA A 428 -15.28 12.51 -15.22
N PHE A 429 -15.62 11.51 -14.39
CA PHE A 429 -14.73 11.06 -13.30
C PHE A 429 -13.42 10.53 -13.86
N GLN A 430 -13.50 9.62 -14.83
CA GLN A 430 -12.34 8.93 -15.38
C GLN A 430 -11.40 9.89 -16.12
N THR A 431 -11.93 10.88 -16.83
CA THR A 431 -11.13 11.91 -17.49
C THR A 431 -10.37 12.75 -16.47
N GLN A 432 -11.06 13.28 -15.45
CA GLN A 432 -10.41 14.10 -14.43
C GLN A 432 -9.40 13.29 -13.59
N TRP A 433 -9.80 12.10 -13.12
CA TRP A 433 -8.94 11.21 -12.37
C TRP A 433 -7.64 10.91 -13.13
N ALA A 434 -7.74 10.55 -14.41
CA ALA A 434 -6.59 10.23 -15.22
C ALA A 434 -5.66 11.44 -15.45
N MET A 435 -6.21 12.59 -15.76
CA MET A 435 -5.41 13.80 -16.06
C MET A 435 -4.67 14.33 -14.82
N GLU A 436 -5.28 14.25 -13.64
CA GLU A 436 -4.72 14.82 -12.42
C GLU A 436 -3.82 13.85 -11.66
N THR A 437 -4.09 12.53 -11.74
CA THR A 437 -3.32 11.51 -11.00
C THR A 437 -2.31 10.76 -11.87
N GLY A 438 -2.54 10.71 -13.19
CA GLY A 438 -1.76 9.91 -14.12
C GLY A 438 -2.27 8.48 -14.33
N TYR A 439 -3.27 8.02 -13.56
CA TYR A 439 -3.92 6.73 -13.84
C TYR A 439 -4.45 6.68 -15.27
N LEU A 440 -4.55 5.48 -15.84
CA LEU A 440 -5.14 5.32 -17.16
C LEU A 440 -6.65 5.14 -17.01
N PRO A 441 -7.48 5.80 -17.86
CA PRO A 441 -8.92 5.72 -17.75
C PRO A 441 -9.43 4.31 -18.04
N VAL A 442 -10.38 3.84 -17.25
CA VAL A 442 -11.08 2.57 -17.48
C VAL A 442 -12.27 2.70 -18.42
N ASN A 443 -12.78 3.92 -18.59
CA ASN A 443 -13.89 4.24 -19.48
C ASN A 443 -13.38 4.56 -20.88
N LEU A 444 -13.92 3.90 -21.92
CA LEU A 444 -13.51 4.05 -23.31
C LEU A 444 -13.81 5.45 -23.86
N LYS A 445 -14.93 6.08 -23.45
CA LYS A 445 -15.26 7.45 -23.86
C LYS A 445 -14.29 8.45 -23.25
N ALA A 446 -13.92 8.28 -21.98
CA ALA A 446 -12.91 9.10 -21.33
C ALA A 446 -11.58 9.04 -22.08
N ARG A 447 -11.14 7.85 -22.52
CA ARG A 447 -9.93 7.69 -23.35
C ARG A 447 -10.01 8.45 -24.67
N GLN A 448 -11.19 8.53 -25.26
CA GLN A 448 -11.43 9.19 -26.55
C GLN A 448 -11.80 10.67 -26.42
N SER A 449 -12.05 11.16 -25.21
CA SER A 449 -12.44 12.55 -24.98
C SER A 449 -11.36 13.53 -25.50
N GLU A 450 -11.81 14.64 -26.05
CA GLU A 450 -10.92 15.69 -26.55
C GLU A 450 -9.95 16.18 -25.46
N ALA A 451 -10.44 16.35 -24.24
CA ALA A 451 -9.65 16.77 -23.09
C ALA A 451 -8.51 15.79 -22.78
N TYR A 452 -8.79 14.48 -22.74
CA TYR A 452 -7.76 13.47 -22.45
C TYR A 452 -6.77 13.34 -23.61
N GLN A 453 -7.23 13.40 -24.86
CA GLN A 453 -6.36 13.36 -26.03
C GLN A 453 -5.41 14.56 -26.09
N ALA A 454 -5.91 15.77 -25.80
CA ALA A 454 -5.08 16.97 -25.68
C ALA A 454 -4.05 16.83 -24.55
N PHE A 455 -4.45 16.27 -23.40
CA PHE A 455 -3.57 16.00 -22.27
C PHE A 455 -2.43 15.03 -22.66
N ILE A 456 -2.72 13.90 -23.31
CA ILE A 456 -1.71 12.92 -23.72
C ILE A 456 -0.68 13.57 -24.67
N ASN A 457 -1.14 14.39 -25.62
CA ASN A 457 -0.25 15.07 -26.58
C ASN A 457 0.77 15.98 -25.88
N GLY A 458 0.40 16.56 -24.75
CA GLY A 458 1.28 17.38 -23.91
C GLY A 458 2.10 16.60 -22.87
N GLN A 459 1.94 15.27 -22.80
CA GLN A 459 2.50 14.43 -21.73
C GLN A 459 3.13 13.14 -22.29
N PRO A 460 4.33 13.22 -22.89
CA PRO A 460 4.97 12.05 -23.52
C PRO A 460 5.19 10.90 -22.56
N GLN A 461 5.31 11.16 -21.25
CA GLN A 461 5.45 10.13 -20.22
C GLN A 461 4.20 9.25 -20.10
N VAL A 462 3.00 9.85 -20.21
CA VAL A 462 1.72 9.09 -20.19
C VAL A 462 1.63 8.17 -21.40
N LYS A 463 2.12 8.65 -22.56
CA LYS A 463 2.12 7.84 -23.79
C LYS A 463 2.92 6.55 -23.64
N VAL A 464 4.03 6.55 -22.89
CA VAL A 464 4.82 5.33 -22.62
C VAL A 464 3.94 4.26 -21.96
N PHE A 465 3.14 4.63 -20.96
CA PHE A 465 2.25 3.71 -20.26
C PHE A 465 1.09 3.22 -21.15
N LEU A 466 0.58 4.08 -22.04
CA LEU A 466 -0.45 3.67 -23.00
C LEU A 466 0.11 2.70 -24.05
N ASP A 467 1.28 2.99 -24.61
CA ASP A 467 1.91 2.18 -25.66
C ASP A 467 2.30 0.79 -25.13
N GLN A 468 2.76 0.68 -23.88
CA GLN A 468 3.14 -0.63 -23.33
C GLN A 468 1.95 -1.45 -22.76
N ALA A 469 0.75 -0.86 -22.67
CA ALA A 469 -0.44 -1.56 -22.16
C ALA A 469 -0.78 -2.82 -22.99
N GLU A 470 -0.44 -2.85 -24.27
CA GLU A 470 -0.62 -4.03 -25.14
C GLU A 470 0.22 -5.25 -24.71
N PHE A 471 1.33 -5.02 -23.98
CA PHE A 471 2.20 -6.05 -23.41
C PHE A 471 1.91 -6.29 -21.92
N GLY A 472 0.79 -5.74 -21.45
CA GLY A 472 0.38 -5.79 -20.05
C GLY A 472 0.00 -7.20 -19.61
N ARG A 473 0.43 -7.58 -18.41
CA ARG A 473 0.11 -8.84 -17.75
C ARG A 473 -0.42 -8.60 -16.37
N SER A 474 -1.61 -9.16 -16.10
CA SER A 474 -2.25 -9.05 -14.80
C SER A 474 -1.74 -10.12 -13.84
N ARG A 475 -1.75 -9.78 -12.56
CA ARG A 475 -1.55 -10.75 -11.49
C ARG A 475 -2.76 -11.69 -11.42
N PRO A 476 -2.56 -12.98 -11.17
CA PRO A 476 -3.67 -13.93 -11.15
C PRO A 476 -4.61 -13.67 -9.96
N ILE A 477 -5.92 -13.75 -10.22
CA ILE A 477 -6.97 -13.63 -9.19
C ILE A 477 -7.41 -15.04 -8.81
N PHE A 478 -6.91 -15.56 -7.69
CA PHE A 478 -7.32 -16.84 -7.17
C PHE A 478 -7.21 -16.91 -5.64
N LYS A 479 -7.84 -17.93 -5.07
CA LYS A 479 -7.81 -18.18 -3.63
C LYS A 479 -6.37 -18.40 -3.16
N GLY A 480 -5.91 -17.56 -2.24
CA GLY A 480 -4.58 -17.70 -1.64
C GLY A 480 -3.46 -16.94 -2.36
N TYR A 481 -3.74 -16.10 -3.36
CA TYR A 481 -2.72 -15.26 -4.02
C TYR A 481 -1.85 -14.49 -3.02
N SER A 482 -2.41 -13.93 -1.97
CA SER A 482 -1.66 -13.19 -0.94
C SER A 482 -0.55 -14.02 -0.27
N ARG A 483 -0.74 -15.35 -0.16
CA ARG A 483 0.28 -16.27 0.38
C ARG A 483 1.42 -16.50 -0.61
N ILE A 484 1.10 -16.52 -1.90
CA ILE A 484 2.11 -16.63 -2.97
C ILE A 484 2.93 -15.35 -2.99
N SER A 485 2.28 -14.21 -3.02
CA SER A 485 2.93 -12.91 -3.01
C SER A 485 3.83 -12.74 -1.78
N GLU A 486 3.36 -13.08 -0.57
CA GLU A 486 4.19 -13.03 0.63
C GLU A 486 5.39 -13.98 0.57
N SER A 487 5.21 -15.21 0.06
CA SER A 487 6.29 -16.20 -0.05
C SER A 487 7.34 -15.75 -1.07
N LEU A 488 6.90 -15.22 -2.21
CA LEU A 488 7.75 -14.70 -3.26
C LEU A 488 8.46 -13.40 -2.81
N GLY A 489 7.75 -12.48 -2.17
CA GLY A 489 8.34 -11.25 -1.63
C GLY A 489 9.44 -11.53 -0.62
N ARG A 490 9.26 -12.53 0.26
CA ARG A 490 10.29 -13.00 1.19
C ARG A 490 11.50 -13.59 0.46
N ALA A 491 11.30 -14.32 -0.63
CA ALA A 491 12.38 -14.87 -1.44
C ALA A 491 13.20 -13.73 -2.08
N ILE A 492 12.52 -12.77 -2.71
CA ILE A 492 13.15 -11.59 -3.32
C ILE A 492 13.94 -10.82 -2.26
N GLU A 493 13.33 -10.49 -1.11
CA GLU A 493 13.98 -9.78 -0.01
C GLU A 493 15.24 -10.53 0.49
N SER A 494 15.16 -11.87 0.63
CA SER A 494 16.28 -12.69 1.10
C SER A 494 17.47 -12.62 0.14
N VAL A 495 17.21 -12.66 -1.17
CA VAL A 495 18.26 -12.56 -2.19
C VAL A 495 18.89 -11.17 -2.24
N LEU A 496 18.05 -10.12 -2.24
CA LEU A 496 18.54 -8.74 -2.29
C LEU A 496 19.36 -8.34 -1.07
N LEU A 497 19.10 -8.99 0.09
CA LEU A 497 19.88 -8.83 1.30
C LEU A 497 21.09 -9.79 1.40
N GLY A 498 21.38 -10.57 0.35
CA GLY A 498 22.51 -11.51 0.32
C GLY A 498 22.40 -12.69 1.29
N LYS A 499 21.16 -13.04 1.72
CA LYS A 499 20.91 -14.11 2.71
C LYS A 499 20.76 -15.50 2.07
N SER A 500 20.36 -15.56 0.81
CA SER A 500 20.17 -16.80 0.05
C SER A 500 20.50 -16.58 -1.41
N SER A 501 20.89 -17.63 -2.10
CA SER A 501 20.96 -17.62 -3.56
C SER A 501 19.55 -17.59 -4.19
N PRO A 502 19.37 -17.10 -5.42
CA PRO A 502 18.09 -17.10 -6.10
C PRO A 502 17.41 -18.47 -6.17
N PRO A 503 18.07 -19.57 -6.59
CA PRO A 503 17.47 -20.89 -6.57
C PRO A 503 16.98 -21.32 -5.19
N GLU A 504 17.85 -21.19 -4.17
CA GLU A 504 17.52 -21.57 -2.79
C GLU A 504 16.33 -20.78 -2.23
N ALA A 505 16.28 -19.48 -2.48
CA ALA A 505 15.20 -18.62 -2.01
C ALA A 505 13.85 -18.99 -2.64
N LEU A 506 13.83 -19.24 -3.95
CA LEU A 506 12.64 -19.65 -4.70
C LEU A 506 12.17 -21.06 -4.31
N GLU A 507 13.09 -22.02 -4.13
CA GLU A 507 12.76 -23.35 -3.62
C GLU A 507 12.17 -23.31 -2.21
N ASN A 508 12.73 -22.47 -1.32
CA ASN A 508 12.19 -22.26 0.02
C ASN A 508 10.76 -21.67 -0.02
N ALA A 509 10.52 -20.74 -0.94
CA ALA A 509 9.19 -20.16 -1.16
C ALA A 509 8.21 -21.23 -1.70
N GLN A 510 8.63 -22.02 -2.69
CA GLN A 510 7.83 -23.12 -3.25
C GLN A 510 7.44 -24.14 -2.19
N ARG A 511 8.40 -24.63 -1.38
CA ARG A 511 8.12 -25.57 -0.29
C ARG A 511 7.07 -25.05 0.70
N ARG A 512 7.10 -23.76 1.03
CA ARG A 512 6.06 -23.16 1.89
C ARG A 512 4.70 -23.19 1.23
N LEU A 513 4.61 -22.90 -0.07
CA LEU A 513 3.36 -22.94 -0.81
C LEU A 513 2.81 -24.36 -0.92
N ASP A 514 3.67 -25.35 -1.18
CA ASP A 514 3.29 -26.75 -1.25
C ASP A 514 2.65 -27.24 0.05
N ILE A 515 3.13 -26.76 1.21
CA ILE A 515 2.52 -27.06 2.52
C ILE A 515 1.17 -26.34 2.71
N ILE A 516 1.04 -25.12 2.21
CA ILE A 516 -0.16 -24.29 2.40
C ILE A 516 -1.31 -24.75 1.51
N PHE A 517 -1.01 -25.26 0.32
CA PHE A 517 -1.99 -25.65 -0.69
C PHE A 517 -2.26 -27.16 -0.77
N GLN A 518 -1.65 -27.98 0.12
CA GLN A 518 -2.03 -29.36 0.37
C GLN A 518 -3.34 -29.42 1.15
#